data_58adcf5e3e55b36b867a641b33839837
#
_entry.id   58adcf5e3e55b36b867a641b33839837
#
_cell.length_a   1.000
_cell.length_b   1.000
_cell.length_c   1.000
_cell.angle_alpha   90.00
_cell.angle_beta   90.00
_cell.angle_gamma   90.00
#
_symmetry.space_group_name_H-M   'P 1'
#
loop_
_entity.id
_entity.type
_entity.pdbx_description
1 polymer ?
#
loop_
_entity_poly.entity_id
_entity_poly.type
_entity_poly.pdbx_seq_one_letter_code
_entity_poly.pdbx_strand_id
1 'polypeptide(L)'
;VKGDSMINAGIFDGDQVLVRQQSSASNGDIVVALVEDSATVKTFYKEDGYYRLQPENDSMEPILVHDNLKILGKVFGVFRLYE
;
A
#
# COMPACT_ATOMS: atom_id res chain seq x y z
N VAL A 1 -2.17 -4.84 -9.38
CA VAL A 1 -2.98 -3.86 -8.62
C VAL A 1 -4.40 -3.87 -9.17
N LYS A 2 -5.36 -3.91 -8.27
CA LYS A 2 -6.77 -3.81 -8.61
C LYS A 2 -7.37 -2.57 -7.96
N GLY A 3 -8.20 -1.86 -8.73
CA GLY A 3 -8.91 -0.70 -8.25
C GLY A 3 -8.10 0.58 -8.31
N ASP A 4 -8.66 1.63 -7.73
CA ASP A 4 -8.19 3.00 -7.90
C ASP A 4 -7.64 3.62 -6.62
N SER A 5 -7.31 2.81 -5.61
CA SER A 5 -6.93 3.35 -4.31
C SER A 5 -5.62 4.13 -4.31
N MET A 6 -4.78 3.98 -5.33
CA MET A 6 -3.46 4.60 -5.38
C MET A 6 -3.25 5.48 -6.61
N ILE A 7 -4.32 5.99 -7.21
CA ILE A 7 -4.23 6.75 -8.46
C ILE A 7 -3.44 8.06 -8.29
N ASN A 8 -3.53 8.71 -7.14
CA ASN A 8 -2.79 9.95 -6.91
C ASN A 8 -1.29 9.72 -6.75
N ALA A 9 -0.87 8.47 -6.55
CA ALA A 9 0.54 8.09 -6.54
C ALA A 9 0.99 7.55 -7.90
N GLY A 10 0.12 7.59 -8.91
CA GLY A 10 0.45 7.11 -10.25
C GLY A 10 0.39 5.60 -10.41
N ILE A 11 -0.28 4.91 -9.51
CA ILE A 11 -0.47 3.46 -9.58
C ILE A 11 -1.92 3.19 -9.92
N PHE A 12 -2.14 2.53 -11.06
CA PHE A 12 -3.48 2.37 -11.62
C PHE A 12 -3.89 0.91 -11.67
N ASP A 13 -5.19 0.69 -11.82
CA ASP A 13 -5.75 -0.64 -12.00
C ASP A 13 -5.03 -1.37 -13.13
N GLY A 14 -4.62 -2.60 -12.86
CA GLY A 14 -3.88 -3.41 -13.82
C GLY A 14 -2.37 -3.26 -13.75
N ASP A 15 -1.86 -2.27 -13.04
CA ASP A 15 -0.42 -2.09 -12.89
C ASP A 15 0.20 -3.22 -12.08
N GLN A 16 1.47 -3.51 -12.36
CA GLN A 16 2.30 -4.34 -11.52
C GLN A 16 3.25 -3.47 -10.73
N VAL A 17 3.47 -3.81 -9.48
CA VAL A 17 4.40 -3.08 -8.63
C VAL A 17 5.67 -3.89 -8.43
N LEU A 18 6.80 -3.17 -8.38
CA LEU A 18 8.10 -3.75 -8.05
C LEU A 18 8.29 -3.60 -6.54
N VAL A 19 8.53 -4.72 -5.88
CA VAL A 19 8.49 -4.78 -4.43
C VAL A 19 9.84 -5.29 -3.90
N ARG A 20 10.41 -4.54 -2.96
CA ARG A 20 11.53 -5.03 -2.16
C ARG A 20 10.95 -5.78 -0.97
N GLN A 21 11.31 -7.04 -0.82
CA GLN A 21 10.84 -7.84 0.30
C GLN A 21 11.47 -7.34 1.59
N GLN A 22 10.64 -6.90 2.50
CA GLN A 22 11.06 -6.45 3.84
C GLN A 22 9.86 -6.48 4.77
N SER A 23 10.11 -6.65 6.06
CA SER A 23 9.05 -6.77 7.06
C SER A 23 8.79 -5.49 7.83
N SER A 24 9.51 -4.43 7.54
CA SER A 24 9.34 -3.12 8.19
C SER A 24 9.18 -2.04 7.15
N ALA A 25 8.67 -0.89 7.57
CA ALA A 25 8.45 0.26 6.71
C ALA A 25 8.60 1.55 7.50
N SER A 26 8.88 2.63 6.80
CA SER A 26 8.94 3.98 7.35
C SER A 26 7.72 4.76 6.90
N ASN A 27 7.36 5.78 7.67
CA ASN A 27 6.23 6.64 7.33
C ASN A 27 6.41 7.23 5.93
N GLY A 28 5.36 7.14 5.12
CA GLY A 28 5.37 7.61 3.75
C GLY A 28 5.78 6.58 2.72
N ASP A 29 6.26 5.41 3.14
CA ASP A 29 6.56 4.34 2.20
C ASP A 29 5.27 3.77 1.60
N ILE A 30 5.29 3.46 0.30
CA ILE A 30 4.24 2.68 -0.32
C ILE A 30 4.59 1.22 -0.11
N VAL A 31 3.67 0.46 0.47
CA VAL A 31 3.92 -0.92 0.87
C VAL A 31 2.88 -1.86 0.30
N VAL A 32 3.27 -3.13 0.21
CA VAL A 32 2.32 -4.23 0.13
C VAL A 32 2.15 -4.74 1.54
N ALA A 33 0.93 -4.70 2.03
CA ALA A 33 0.61 -5.08 3.40
C ALA A 33 -0.46 -6.17 3.39
N LEU A 34 -0.36 -7.06 4.37
CA LEU A 34 -1.37 -8.08 4.61
C LEU A 34 -2.13 -7.68 5.86
N VAL A 35 -3.43 -7.46 5.69
CA VAL A 35 -4.35 -7.17 6.78
C VAL A 35 -5.34 -8.31 6.82
N GLU A 36 -5.31 -9.05 7.91
CA GLU A 36 -6.04 -10.31 8.07
C GLU A 36 -5.83 -11.18 6.85
N ASP A 37 -6.14 -11.61 6.00
CA ASP A 37 -5.74 -12.47 4.90
C ASP A 37 -5.78 -11.78 3.53
N SER A 38 -5.88 -10.44 3.54
CA SER A 38 -5.96 -9.68 2.29
C SER A 38 -4.72 -8.82 2.09
N ALA A 39 -4.12 -8.92 0.92
CA ALA A 39 -3.00 -8.07 0.53
C ALA A 39 -3.53 -6.78 -0.10
N THR A 40 -2.89 -5.66 0.22
CA THR A 40 -3.25 -4.35 -0.32
C THR A 40 -1.99 -3.51 -0.52
N VAL A 41 -2.06 -2.57 -1.46
CA VAL A 41 -1.01 -1.57 -1.71
C VAL A 41 -1.52 -0.23 -1.18
N LYS A 42 -0.79 0.35 -0.23
CA LYS A 42 -1.18 1.61 0.41
C LYS A 42 0.07 2.33 0.88
N THR A 43 -0.07 3.60 1.21
CA THR A 43 0.98 4.36 1.88
C THR A 43 0.93 4.07 3.38
N PHE A 44 2.08 3.75 3.94
CA PHE A 44 2.20 3.31 5.34
C PHE A 44 2.50 4.49 6.25
N TYR A 45 1.79 4.55 7.37
CA TYR A 45 2.09 5.47 8.47
C TYR A 45 1.93 4.75 9.81
N LYS A 46 2.91 4.92 10.69
CA LYS A 46 2.79 4.48 12.07
C LYS A 46 2.32 5.67 12.90
N GLU A 47 1.14 5.53 13.46
CA GLU A 47 0.53 6.54 14.30
C GLU A 47 0.70 6.18 15.77
N ASP A 48 0.06 6.93 16.65
CA ASP A 48 0.14 6.68 18.08
C ASP A 48 -0.85 5.57 18.46
N GLY A 49 -0.31 4.36 18.65
CA GLY A 49 -1.10 3.20 19.06
C GLY A 49 -1.75 2.40 17.93
N TYR A 50 -1.52 2.78 16.66
CA TYR A 50 -2.07 2.05 15.52
C TYR A 50 -1.28 2.37 14.27
N TYR A 51 -1.58 1.64 13.19
CA TYR A 51 -1.04 1.90 11.86
C TYR A 51 -2.13 2.41 10.94
N ARG A 52 -1.78 3.33 10.05
CA ARG A 52 -2.70 3.84 9.06
C ARG A 52 -2.19 3.45 7.68
N LEU A 53 -3.04 2.74 6.94
CA LEU A 53 -2.78 2.41 5.55
C LEU A 53 -3.60 3.37 4.71
N GLN A 54 -2.90 4.34 4.11
CA GLN A 54 -3.52 5.49 3.47
C GLN A 54 -3.67 5.24 1.98
N PRO A 55 -4.90 5.29 1.44
CA PRO A 55 -5.07 5.32 -0.01
C PRO A 55 -4.65 6.68 -0.56
N GLU A 56 -4.10 6.67 -1.77
CA GLU A 56 -3.78 7.91 -2.48
C GLU A 56 -4.92 8.20 -3.45
N ASN A 57 -6.08 8.46 -2.87
CA ASN A 57 -7.32 8.74 -3.57
C ASN A 57 -8.24 9.50 -2.61
N ASP A 58 -8.62 10.72 -3.00
CA ASP A 58 -9.36 11.62 -2.11
C ASP A 58 -10.76 11.11 -1.77
N SER A 59 -11.30 10.17 -2.54
CA SER A 59 -12.63 9.65 -2.27
C SER A 59 -12.63 8.37 -1.43
N MET A 60 -11.48 7.94 -0.95
CA MET A 60 -11.34 6.69 -0.18
C MET A 60 -10.82 6.96 1.21
N GLU A 61 -11.34 6.20 2.18
CA GLU A 61 -10.96 6.34 3.56
C GLU A 61 -9.74 5.47 3.89
N PRO A 62 -8.89 5.89 4.84
CA PRO A 62 -7.78 5.06 5.29
C PRO A 62 -8.25 3.84 6.06
N ILE A 63 -7.41 2.80 6.04
CA ILE A 63 -7.59 1.60 6.85
C ILE A 63 -6.77 1.79 8.12
N LEU A 64 -7.42 1.72 9.27
CA LEU A 64 -6.76 1.82 10.58
C LEU A 64 -6.59 0.42 11.13
N VAL A 65 -5.34 0.05 11.45
CA VAL A 65 -5.00 -1.31 11.86
C VAL A 65 -4.37 -1.27 13.24
N HIS A 66 -4.99 -1.95 14.19
CA HIS A 66 -4.50 -1.99 15.56
C HIS A 66 -3.65 -3.22 15.83
N ASP A 67 -3.89 -4.31 15.12
CA ASP A 67 -3.10 -5.54 15.21
C ASP A 67 -3.23 -6.34 13.90
N ASN A 68 -2.49 -7.44 13.80
CA ASN A 68 -2.54 -8.35 12.65
C ASN A 68 -2.13 -7.71 11.32
N LEU A 69 -1.27 -6.70 11.39
CA LEU A 69 -0.68 -6.10 10.20
C LEU A 69 0.66 -6.79 9.90
N LYS A 70 0.83 -7.19 8.66
CA LYS A 70 2.12 -7.72 8.21
C LYS A 70 2.56 -6.95 6.97
N ILE A 71 3.75 -6.35 7.04
CA ILE A 71 4.35 -5.72 5.87
C ILE A 71 5.03 -6.82 5.06
N LEU A 72 4.67 -6.92 3.80
CA LEU A 72 5.27 -7.88 2.87
C LEU A 72 6.44 -7.28 2.11
N GLY A 73 6.41 -5.98 1.86
CA GLY A 73 7.48 -5.32 1.18
C GLY A 73 7.21 -3.85 0.90
N LYS A 74 8.26 -3.17 0.43
CA LYS A 74 8.20 -1.77 0.03
C LYS A 74 8.13 -1.68 -1.49
N VAL A 75 7.19 -0.92 -2.01
CA VAL A 75 7.07 -0.67 -3.43
C VAL A 75 8.13 0.36 -3.83
N PHE A 76 8.93 0.03 -4.83
CA PHE A 76 9.96 0.95 -5.34
C PHE A 76 9.81 1.24 -6.83
N GLY A 77 8.80 0.71 -7.48
CA GLY A 77 8.56 0.99 -8.88
C GLY A 77 7.24 0.41 -9.36
N VAL A 78 6.85 0.82 -10.56
CA VAL A 78 5.63 0.38 -11.22
C VAL A 78 6.01 -0.11 -12.61
N PHE A 79 5.40 -1.22 -13.02
CA PHE A 79 5.56 -1.77 -14.35
C PHE A 79 4.20 -1.79 -15.04
N ARG A 80 4.16 -1.22 -16.24
CA ARG A 80 2.93 -1.11 -17.03
C ARG A 80 3.26 -1.38 -18.50
N LEU A 81 2.50 -2.28 -19.10
CA LEU A 81 2.63 -2.55 -20.53
C LEU A 81 1.58 -1.77 -21.29
N TYR A 82 2.00 -1.22 -22.40
CA TYR A 82 1.10 -0.61 -23.38
C TYR A 82 0.95 -1.54 -24.58
N GLU A 83 -0.27 -1.70 -25.01
CA GLU A 83 -0.57 -2.53 -26.20
C GLU A 83 -1.01 -1.69 -27.37
#